data_127572ab3ab5464be965e93d671f91a7
#
_entry.id   127572ab3ab5464be965e93d671f91a7
#
_cell.length_a   1.000
_cell.length_b   1.000
_cell.length_c   1.000
_cell.angle_alpha   90.00
_cell.angle_beta   90.00
_cell.angle_gamma   90.00
#
_symmetry.space_group_name_H-M   'P 1'
#
loop_
_entity.id
_entity.type
_entity.pdbx_description
1 polymer ?
#
loop_
_entity_poly.entity_id
_entity_poly.type
_entity_poly.pdbx_seq_one_letter_code
_entity_poly.pdbx_strand_id
1 'polypeptide(L)'
;MCGIVGYVGTQQAAPILLEGLSRLEYRGYDSAGVCVEQNGVLKVEKAKGRLQNLIAKTENGALLPGTLGIGHTRWATHGEPNDTNSHPHVSQNGKIAVVHNGIIENYLELREFLQQKGVQFASQTDTEVVAQLMEYCMGLPEVETVSDALYMVLHRIEGAYALGILCSDDPDHVYAARKDAPLLIGFGKGENFIASDVTALVKYTRDVVYMDDGEVAVLGRDGVQVYNAMEMPIEKEHHHIDWEISAAEKGGYEHFMLKEIMEEPEALRRAILPRIKDGAVVFDGLMLDSSRYDCIKIIACGSSYHVGMVGKYNLEKLTRMPVEVILASEFRYCSPIVNERTLAIIISQSGETLDTMAALREAKSLGARILSIVNVVGSSIARESDDVLYTWAGPEIAVATTKAYSTQMAVLDLLAVYLAAQRDTISAQEANRLTAAIAALPAQVEQILSSREQIQYYASQYFNHDSVFFIGRNLDYALGMEGSLKLKEISYIHSEAYASGELKHGTISLIEPGTLVIALGTYGPLFDKAMSNVIEVKARGASVLALTTENRREALSSRVDGILTIPETELPLLPLLGVVPLQLFAYYVALQRGCDIDKPRNLAKSVTVE
;
A
#
# COMPACT_ATOMS: atom_id res chain seq x y z
N MET A 1 9.89 -0.61 0.17
CA MET A 1 9.73 -1.72 -0.80
C MET A 1 10.52 -1.45 -2.06
N CYS A 2 11.03 -2.48 -2.71
CA CYS A 2 11.85 -2.37 -3.92
C CYS A 2 11.01 -2.56 -5.19
N GLY A 3 11.53 -2.15 -6.36
CA GLY A 3 10.93 -2.37 -7.65
C GLY A 3 11.79 -3.28 -8.51
N ILE A 4 11.21 -4.34 -9.09
CA ILE A 4 11.86 -5.24 -10.05
C ILE A 4 11.25 -5.02 -11.43
N VAL A 5 12.10 -4.97 -12.45
CA VAL A 5 11.72 -5.08 -13.88
C VAL A 5 12.72 -5.97 -14.57
N GLY A 6 12.24 -6.92 -15.37
CA GLY A 6 13.08 -7.71 -16.29
C GLY A 6 12.48 -7.70 -17.68
N TYR A 7 13.32 -7.87 -18.68
CA TYR A 7 12.97 -7.81 -20.10
C TYR A 7 13.78 -8.81 -20.91
N VAL A 8 13.10 -9.50 -21.80
CA VAL A 8 13.68 -10.28 -22.89
C VAL A 8 12.90 -10.02 -24.18
N GLY A 9 13.57 -9.64 -25.25
CA GLY A 9 12.87 -9.30 -26.48
C GLY A 9 13.78 -8.90 -27.64
N THR A 10 13.29 -7.99 -28.48
CA THR A 10 14.00 -7.53 -29.68
C THR A 10 14.50 -6.09 -29.58
N GLN A 11 14.03 -5.34 -28.56
CA GLN A 11 14.40 -3.96 -28.34
C GLN A 11 15.57 -3.85 -27.37
N GLN A 12 16.18 -2.67 -27.25
CA GLN A 12 17.22 -2.41 -26.25
C GLN A 12 16.63 -2.51 -24.83
N ALA A 13 17.16 -3.41 -24.01
CA ALA A 13 16.62 -3.69 -22.68
C ALA A 13 16.78 -2.50 -21.71
N ALA A 14 17.95 -1.85 -21.67
CA ALA A 14 18.24 -0.83 -20.68
C ALA A 14 17.25 0.34 -20.66
N PRO A 15 16.85 0.95 -21.78
CA PRO A 15 15.81 2.01 -21.80
C PRO A 15 14.45 1.52 -21.27
N ILE A 16 14.04 0.28 -21.59
CA ILE A 16 12.79 -0.34 -21.13
C ILE A 16 12.84 -0.55 -19.62
N LEU A 17 13.95 -1.08 -19.11
CA LEU A 17 14.17 -1.28 -17.67
C LEU A 17 14.10 0.03 -16.91
N LEU A 18 14.83 1.06 -17.38
CA LEU A 18 14.85 2.38 -16.75
C LEU A 18 13.46 3.04 -16.74
N GLU A 19 12.70 2.92 -17.82
CA GLU A 19 11.34 3.44 -17.89
C GLU A 19 10.40 2.68 -16.93
N GLY A 20 10.44 1.35 -16.92
CA GLY A 20 9.67 0.54 -15.97
C GLY A 20 10.01 0.85 -14.52
N LEU A 21 11.32 0.98 -14.20
CA LEU A 21 11.79 1.36 -12.88
C LEU A 21 11.35 2.78 -12.48
N SER A 22 11.24 3.72 -13.42
CA SER A 22 10.75 5.07 -13.12
C SER A 22 9.31 5.07 -12.60
N ARG A 23 8.53 4.12 -13.06
CA ARG A 23 7.15 3.90 -12.62
C ARG A 23 7.06 3.15 -11.29
N LEU A 24 8.16 2.51 -10.84
CA LEU A 24 8.27 1.82 -9.55
C LEU A 24 9.07 2.60 -8.50
N GLU A 25 9.59 3.78 -8.83
CA GLU A 25 10.44 4.56 -7.92
C GLU A 25 9.72 4.97 -6.62
N TYR A 26 8.38 5.04 -6.63
CA TYR A 26 7.57 5.25 -5.43
C TYR A 26 7.68 4.09 -4.41
N ARG A 27 8.15 2.93 -4.85
CA ARG A 27 8.39 1.75 -4.00
C ARG A 27 9.77 1.76 -3.33
N GLY A 28 10.80 2.35 -4.00
CA GLY A 28 12.16 2.42 -3.45
C GLY A 28 12.99 3.43 -4.25
N TYR A 29 13.78 4.25 -3.55
CA TYR A 29 14.53 5.37 -4.14
C TYR A 29 15.90 5.60 -3.50
N ASP A 30 16.38 4.67 -2.68
CA ASP A 30 17.68 4.78 -1.98
C ASP A 30 18.85 4.48 -2.90
N SER A 31 18.63 3.61 -3.87
CA SER A 31 19.56 3.31 -4.94
C SER A 31 18.86 2.57 -6.08
N ALA A 32 19.48 2.54 -7.24
CA ALA A 32 18.97 1.81 -8.40
C ALA A 32 20.12 1.14 -9.17
N GLY A 33 19.81 0.10 -9.95
CA GLY A 33 20.76 -0.49 -10.86
C GLY A 33 20.10 -1.38 -11.90
N VAL A 34 20.83 -1.61 -12.98
CA VAL A 34 20.43 -2.47 -14.10
C VAL A 34 21.58 -3.40 -14.48
N CYS A 35 21.21 -4.57 -14.96
CA CYS A 35 22.12 -5.51 -15.61
C CYS A 35 21.59 -5.85 -16.98
N VAL A 36 22.45 -5.80 -17.99
CA VAL A 36 22.11 -6.18 -19.37
C VAL A 36 23.10 -7.22 -19.86
N GLU A 37 22.60 -8.25 -20.53
CA GLU A 37 23.44 -9.23 -21.21
C GLU A 37 23.97 -8.63 -22.52
N GLN A 38 25.27 -8.75 -22.74
CA GLN A 38 25.95 -8.28 -23.95
C GLN A 38 27.00 -9.28 -24.41
N ASN A 39 26.72 -10.05 -25.45
CA ASN A 39 27.66 -11.00 -26.07
C ASN A 39 28.27 -12.00 -25.06
N GLY A 40 27.46 -12.58 -24.18
CA GLY A 40 27.89 -13.54 -23.16
C GLY A 40 28.51 -12.90 -21.91
N VAL A 41 28.37 -11.57 -21.73
CA VAL A 41 28.88 -10.85 -20.57
C VAL A 41 27.77 -10.02 -19.92
N LEU A 42 27.66 -10.13 -18.61
CA LEU A 42 26.73 -9.32 -17.83
C LEU A 42 27.33 -7.95 -17.51
N LYS A 43 26.70 -6.89 -18.03
CA LYS A 43 27.08 -5.50 -17.80
C LYS A 43 26.18 -4.88 -16.75
N VAL A 44 26.74 -4.47 -15.63
CA VAL A 44 26.01 -3.91 -14.48
C VAL A 44 26.37 -2.46 -14.27
N GLU A 45 25.33 -1.61 -14.16
CA GLU A 45 25.48 -0.22 -13.72
C GLU A 45 24.56 0.04 -12.54
N LYS A 46 25.10 0.73 -11.53
CA LYS A 46 24.43 1.03 -10.26
C LYS A 46 24.66 2.49 -9.88
N ALA A 47 23.70 3.07 -9.16
CA ALA A 47 23.81 4.42 -8.61
C ALA A 47 23.08 4.54 -7.28
N LYS A 48 23.74 5.15 -6.28
CA LYS A 48 23.12 5.58 -5.04
C LYS A 48 22.15 6.73 -5.31
N GLY A 49 21.04 6.77 -4.56
CA GLY A 49 20.00 7.82 -4.62
C GLY A 49 18.96 7.57 -5.69
N ARG A 50 18.30 8.64 -6.13
CA ARG A 50 17.19 8.59 -7.08
C ARG A 50 17.59 7.93 -8.41
N LEU A 51 16.62 7.31 -9.07
CA LEU A 51 16.79 6.63 -10.37
C LEU A 51 17.39 7.58 -11.43
N GLN A 52 17.14 8.88 -11.32
CA GLN A 52 17.71 9.88 -12.22
C GLN A 52 19.25 9.86 -12.26
N ASN A 53 19.91 9.47 -11.15
CA ASN A 53 21.36 9.31 -11.11
C ASN A 53 21.82 8.16 -12.01
N LEU A 54 21.09 7.05 -12.02
CA LEU A 54 21.37 5.90 -12.90
C LEU A 54 21.07 6.23 -14.36
N ILE A 55 19.97 6.93 -14.64
CA ILE A 55 19.59 7.40 -15.99
C ILE A 55 20.71 8.28 -16.56
N ALA A 56 21.20 9.24 -15.78
CA ALA A 56 22.30 10.12 -16.20
C ALA A 56 23.61 9.34 -16.43
N LYS A 57 23.96 8.40 -15.51
CA LYS A 57 25.16 7.57 -15.57
C LYS A 57 25.20 6.66 -16.79
N THR A 58 24.03 6.17 -17.24
CA THR A 58 23.91 5.26 -18.38
C THR A 58 23.54 5.95 -19.69
N GLU A 59 23.46 7.29 -19.71
CA GLU A 59 22.95 8.07 -20.86
C GLU A 59 21.59 7.54 -21.33
N ASN A 60 20.65 7.40 -20.37
CA ASN A 60 19.34 6.81 -20.59
C ASN A 60 19.41 5.38 -21.18
N GLY A 61 20.39 4.60 -20.74
CA GLY A 61 20.59 3.21 -21.16
C GLY A 61 21.40 3.04 -22.45
N ALA A 62 21.79 4.11 -23.13
CA ALA A 62 22.53 4.02 -24.41
C ALA A 62 23.92 3.36 -24.26
N LEU A 63 24.52 3.43 -23.07
CA LEU A 63 25.81 2.79 -22.78
C LEU A 63 25.71 1.29 -22.49
N LEU A 64 24.50 0.72 -22.41
CA LEU A 64 24.23 -0.68 -22.10
C LEU A 64 23.44 -1.35 -23.23
N PRO A 65 24.08 -1.60 -24.38
CA PRO A 65 23.40 -2.29 -25.48
C PRO A 65 23.16 -3.76 -25.13
N GLY A 66 21.98 -4.29 -25.51
CA GLY A 66 21.54 -5.65 -25.28
C GLY A 66 20.03 -5.76 -25.25
N THR A 67 19.51 -6.96 -25.47
CA THR A 67 18.07 -7.22 -25.61
C THR A 67 17.50 -8.06 -24.48
N LEU A 68 18.31 -8.38 -23.49
CA LEU A 68 17.98 -9.11 -22.27
C LEU A 68 18.53 -8.36 -21.06
N GLY A 69 17.71 -8.14 -20.02
CA GLY A 69 18.18 -7.44 -18.83
C GLY A 69 17.23 -7.51 -17.66
N ILE A 70 17.77 -7.18 -16.49
CA ILE A 70 17.03 -6.99 -15.22
C ILE A 70 17.41 -5.68 -14.57
N GLY A 71 16.48 -5.10 -13.84
CA GLY A 71 16.70 -3.83 -13.14
C GLY A 71 15.94 -3.76 -11.83
N HIS A 72 16.42 -2.87 -10.96
CA HIS A 72 15.94 -2.76 -9.58
C HIS A 72 16.00 -1.33 -9.06
N THR A 73 14.98 -0.93 -8.29
CA THR A 73 15.02 0.23 -7.40
C THR A 73 14.94 -0.26 -5.96
N ARG A 74 15.88 0.17 -5.11
CA ARG A 74 16.08 -0.36 -3.77
C ARG A 74 15.51 0.55 -2.70
N TRP A 75 14.84 -0.06 -1.73
CA TRP A 75 14.60 0.42 -0.38
C TRP A 75 15.50 -0.39 0.56
N ALA A 76 16.46 0.24 1.21
CA ALA A 76 17.49 -0.46 1.98
C ALA A 76 16.90 -1.10 3.27
N THR A 77 17.07 -2.41 3.40
CA THR A 77 16.78 -3.20 4.62
C THR A 77 18.09 -3.68 5.26
N HIS A 78 19.01 -4.24 4.47
CA HIS A 78 20.30 -4.75 4.89
C HIS A 78 21.45 -4.03 4.17
N GLY A 79 22.39 -3.45 4.91
CA GLY A 79 23.47 -2.64 4.39
C GLY A 79 23.03 -1.22 3.97
N GLU A 80 23.88 -0.23 4.24
CA GLU A 80 23.60 1.17 3.91
C GLU A 80 23.44 1.42 2.40
N PRO A 81 22.69 2.45 1.98
CA PRO A 81 22.56 2.82 0.58
C PRO A 81 23.90 3.29 0.00
N ASN A 82 24.49 2.49 -0.89
CA ASN A 82 25.66 2.79 -1.68
C ASN A 82 25.66 1.95 -2.97
N ASP A 83 26.57 2.20 -3.90
CA ASP A 83 26.62 1.49 -5.18
C ASP A 83 26.91 -0.02 -4.98
N THR A 84 27.74 -0.41 -4.01
CA THR A 84 28.08 -1.81 -3.75
C THR A 84 26.86 -2.61 -3.25
N ASN A 85 26.08 -2.03 -2.35
CA ASN A 85 24.89 -2.66 -1.77
C ASN A 85 23.64 -2.52 -2.65
N SER A 86 23.73 -1.81 -3.80
CA SER A 86 22.65 -1.71 -4.77
C SER A 86 22.53 -3.01 -5.57
N HIS A 87 21.29 -3.34 -5.98
CA HIS A 87 21.03 -4.43 -6.93
C HIS A 87 21.26 -3.95 -8.38
N PRO A 88 21.53 -4.87 -9.31
CA PRO A 88 21.71 -6.32 -9.19
C PRO A 88 23.00 -6.70 -8.46
N HIS A 89 22.96 -7.82 -7.70
CA HIS A 89 24.17 -8.46 -7.18
C HIS A 89 24.71 -9.50 -8.17
N VAL A 90 26.02 -9.60 -8.26
CA VAL A 90 26.69 -10.47 -9.23
C VAL A 90 27.51 -11.52 -8.49
N SER A 91 27.51 -12.75 -8.99
CA SER A 91 28.36 -13.83 -8.48
C SER A 91 29.85 -13.54 -8.67
N GLN A 92 30.71 -14.22 -7.92
CA GLN A 92 32.14 -13.97 -7.92
C GLN A 92 32.79 -14.15 -9.29
N ASN A 93 32.32 -15.12 -10.10
CA ASN A 93 32.77 -15.34 -11.47
C ASN A 93 32.18 -14.37 -12.51
N GLY A 94 31.24 -13.51 -12.10
CA GLY A 94 30.57 -12.53 -12.97
C GLY A 94 29.51 -13.09 -13.90
N LYS A 95 29.13 -14.37 -13.76
CA LYS A 95 28.22 -15.05 -14.69
C LYS A 95 26.74 -14.99 -14.30
N ILE A 96 26.43 -14.69 -13.04
CA ILE A 96 25.06 -14.68 -12.53
C ILE A 96 24.77 -13.31 -11.93
N ALA A 97 23.68 -12.68 -12.35
CA ALA A 97 23.18 -11.43 -11.76
C ALA A 97 21.78 -11.64 -11.19
N VAL A 98 21.55 -11.10 -9.99
CA VAL A 98 20.29 -11.28 -9.23
C VAL A 98 19.76 -9.95 -8.77
N VAL A 99 18.46 -9.72 -8.99
CA VAL A 99 17.66 -8.70 -8.32
C VAL A 99 16.66 -9.39 -7.38
N HIS A 100 16.39 -8.77 -6.24
CA HIS A 100 15.58 -9.38 -5.19
C HIS A 100 14.74 -8.36 -4.45
N ASN A 101 13.47 -8.69 -4.24
CA ASN A 101 12.57 -8.06 -3.28
C ASN A 101 12.25 -9.07 -2.17
N GLY A 102 12.42 -8.70 -0.92
CA GLY A 102 12.20 -9.55 0.23
C GLY A 102 13.38 -9.54 1.20
N ILE A 103 13.46 -10.57 2.03
CA ILE A 103 14.57 -10.82 2.98
C ILE A 103 14.88 -12.31 2.97
N ILE A 104 16.14 -12.64 2.79
CA ILE A 104 16.65 -14.01 2.99
C ILE A 104 17.05 -14.14 4.46
N GLU A 105 16.18 -14.76 5.26
CA GLU A 105 16.31 -14.79 6.73
C GLU A 105 17.54 -15.56 7.20
N ASN A 106 17.87 -16.68 6.54
CA ASN A 106 19.03 -17.50 6.87
C ASN A 106 20.33 -17.08 6.14
N TYR A 107 20.40 -15.84 5.63
CA TYR A 107 21.54 -15.37 4.81
C TYR A 107 22.90 -15.46 5.54
N LEU A 108 22.94 -15.28 6.86
CA LEU A 108 24.20 -15.37 7.63
C LEU A 108 24.78 -16.79 7.61
N GLU A 109 23.93 -17.80 7.81
CA GLU A 109 24.33 -19.21 7.76
C GLU A 109 24.84 -19.59 6.36
N LEU A 110 24.10 -19.20 5.33
CA LEU A 110 24.46 -19.45 3.94
C LEU A 110 25.76 -18.71 3.56
N ARG A 111 25.96 -17.51 4.05
CA ARG A 111 27.18 -16.72 3.85
C ARG A 111 28.39 -17.41 4.49
N GLU A 112 28.28 -17.88 5.72
CA GLU A 112 29.32 -18.63 6.40
C GLU A 112 29.66 -19.93 5.64
N PHE A 113 28.67 -20.69 5.21
CA PHE A 113 28.84 -21.87 4.38
C PHE A 113 29.61 -21.57 3.10
N LEU A 114 29.24 -20.55 2.36
CA LEU A 114 29.89 -20.17 1.10
C LEU A 114 31.33 -19.65 1.32
N GLN A 115 31.55 -18.89 2.39
CA GLN A 115 32.90 -18.45 2.77
C GLN A 115 33.84 -19.63 3.08
N GLN A 116 33.34 -20.70 3.71
CA GLN A 116 34.09 -21.94 3.91
C GLN A 116 34.43 -22.65 2.59
N LYS A 117 33.65 -22.38 1.53
CA LYS A 117 33.93 -22.87 0.16
C LYS A 117 34.84 -21.92 -0.64
N GLY A 118 35.33 -20.82 -0.03
CA GLY A 118 36.25 -19.88 -0.64
C GLY A 118 35.57 -18.69 -1.36
N VAL A 119 34.26 -18.53 -1.23
CA VAL A 119 33.52 -17.40 -1.82
C VAL A 119 33.81 -16.12 -1.05
N GLN A 120 34.06 -15.03 -1.79
CA GLN A 120 34.26 -13.69 -1.25
C GLN A 120 33.02 -12.83 -1.55
N PHE A 121 32.49 -12.16 -0.54
CA PHE A 121 31.35 -11.30 -0.66
C PHE A 121 31.78 -9.84 -0.81
N ALA A 122 31.19 -9.14 -1.76
CA ALA A 122 31.46 -7.72 -2.03
C ALA A 122 30.53 -6.79 -1.23
N SER A 123 29.28 -7.22 -0.97
CA SER A 123 28.25 -6.40 -0.31
C SER A 123 27.92 -6.88 1.11
N GLN A 124 27.11 -6.04 1.77
CA GLN A 124 26.56 -6.33 3.11
C GLN A 124 25.11 -6.83 3.04
N THR A 125 24.59 -7.08 1.82
CA THR A 125 23.19 -7.45 1.63
C THR A 125 22.99 -8.96 1.82
N ASP A 126 21.77 -9.33 2.18
CA ASP A 126 21.29 -10.70 2.19
C ASP A 126 21.20 -11.28 0.76
N THR A 127 20.87 -10.45 -0.21
CA THR A 127 20.63 -10.85 -1.61
C THR A 127 21.88 -11.41 -2.31
N GLU A 128 23.08 -10.91 -2.00
CA GLU A 128 24.30 -11.40 -2.64
C GLU A 128 24.50 -12.90 -2.41
N VAL A 129 23.98 -13.42 -1.28
CA VAL A 129 24.02 -14.86 -0.98
C VAL A 129 23.37 -15.69 -2.09
N VAL A 130 22.28 -15.19 -2.67
CA VAL A 130 21.55 -15.88 -3.75
C VAL A 130 22.43 -16.01 -5.00
N ALA A 131 23.09 -14.92 -5.42
CA ALA A 131 23.99 -14.94 -6.59
C ALA A 131 25.17 -15.89 -6.39
N GLN A 132 25.77 -15.87 -5.19
CA GLN A 132 26.91 -16.73 -4.86
C GLN A 132 26.49 -18.20 -4.71
N LEU A 133 25.30 -18.46 -4.16
CA LEU A 133 24.77 -19.81 -4.00
C LEU A 133 24.38 -20.43 -5.37
N MET A 134 23.85 -19.62 -6.28
CA MET A 134 23.61 -20.02 -7.67
C MET A 134 24.92 -20.47 -8.36
N GLU A 135 25.99 -19.66 -8.26
CA GLU A 135 27.30 -20.01 -8.80
C GLU A 135 27.82 -21.32 -8.21
N TYR A 136 27.71 -21.49 -6.89
CA TYR A 136 28.08 -22.70 -6.21
C TYR A 136 27.29 -23.92 -6.71
N CYS A 137 25.98 -23.81 -6.84
CA CYS A 137 25.13 -24.90 -7.32
C CYS A 137 25.43 -25.23 -8.79
N MET A 138 25.62 -24.23 -9.66
CA MET A 138 26.03 -24.45 -11.07
C MET A 138 27.33 -25.22 -11.23
N GLY A 139 28.21 -25.23 -10.21
CA GLY A 139 29.45 -25.98 -10.20
C GLY A 139 29.31 -27.43 -9.74
N LEU A 140 28.12 -27.88 -9.33
CA LEU A 140 27.89 -29.24 -8.84
C LEU A 140 27.66 -30.21 -10.01
N PRO A 141 28.18 -31.45 -9.92
CA PRO A 141 28.11 -32.43 -11.01
C PRO A 141 26.67 -32.86 -11.39
N GLU A 142 25.75 -32.76 -10.46
CA GLU A 142 24.34 -33.13 -10.63
C GLU A 142 23.47 -32.00 -11.26
N VAL A 143 24.05 -30.83 -11.52
CA VAL A 143 23.34 -29.66 -12.09
C VAL A 143 23.67 -29.54 -13.57
N GLU A 144 22.65 -29.70 -14.41
CA GLU A 144 22.77 -29.63 -15.87
C GLU A 144 22.27 -28.29 -16.44
N THR A 145 21.32 -27.67 -15.77
CA THR A 145 20.67 -26.43 -16.25
C THR A 145 20.66 -25.33 -15.18
N VAL A 146 20.45 -24.09 -15.61
CA VAL A 146 20.25 -22.94 -14.71
C VAL A 146 19.03 -23.16 -13.82
N SER A 147 17.97 -23.80 -14.34
CA SER A 147 16.77 -24.14 -13.56
C SER A 147 17.08 -25.11 -12.42
N ASP A 148 17.90 -26.15 -12.67
CA ASP A 148 18.29 -27.09 -11.62
C ASP A 148 19.04 -26.37 -10.47
N ALA A 149 19.98 -25.48 -10.85
CA ALA A 149 20.69 -24.66 -9.87
C ALA A 149 19.73 -23.77 -9.07
N LEU A 150 18.76 -23.14 -9.75
CA LEU A 150 17.77 -22.29 -9.12
C LEU A 150 16.92 -23.08 -8.12
N TYR A 151 16.40 -24.25 -8.47
CA TYR A 151 15.64 -25.08 -7.53
C TYR A 151 16.47 -25.47 -6.31
N MET A 152 17.74 -25.83 -6.49
CA MET A 152 18.65 -26.12 -5.37
C MET A 152 18.83 -24.91 -4.44
N VAL A 153 18.87 -23.71 -5.00
CA VAL A 153 18.92 -22.46 -4.21
C VAL A 153 17.62 -22.25 -3.46
N LEU A 154 16.47 -22.37 -4.14
CA LEU A 154 15.16 -22.15 -3.53
C LEU A 154 14.85 -23.11 -2.38
N HIS A 155 15.39 -24.34 -2.41
CA HIS A 155 15.28 -25.29 -1.30
C HIS A 155 16.18 -24.95 -0.09
N ARG A 156 17.14 -24.04 -0.23
CA ARG A 156 18.09 -23.68 0.81
C ARG A 156 17.85 -22.31 1.43
N ILE A 157 17.20 -21.40 0.69
CA ILE A 157 16.90 -20.06 1.21
C ILE A 157 15.60 -20.07 2.00
N GLU A 158 15.58 -19.32 3.09
CA GLU A 158 14.40 -19.11 3.93
C GLU A 158 13.98 -17.64 3.89
N GLY A 159 12.67 -17.38 4.06
CA GLY A 159 12.11 -16.04 4.04
C GLY A 159 11.33 -15.71 2.77
N ALA A 160 11.02 -14.43 2.58
CA ALA A 160 10.23 -13.91 1.45
C ALA A 160 11.16 -13.48 0.31
N TYR A 161 10.80 -13.85 -0.93
CA TYR A 161 11.56 -13.44 -2.11
C TYR A 161 10.71 -13.29 -3.37
N ALA A 162 11.03 -12.26 -4.15
CA ALA A 162 10.78 -12.18 -5.59
C ALA A 162 12.13 -11.98 -6.27
N LEU A 163 12.54 -12.91 -7.10
CA LEU A 163 13.85 -12.97 -7.75
C LEU A 163 13.71 -12.73 -9.26
N GLY A 164 14.62 -11.92 -9.81
CA GLY A 164 14.92 -11.87 -11.25
C GLY A 164 16.39 -12.21 -11.46
N ILE A 165 16.70 -13.17 -12.32
CA ILE A 165 18.03 -13.74 -12.46
C ILE A 165 18.44 -13.76 -13.93
N LEU A 166 19.69 -13.38 -14.21
CA LEU A 166 20.36 -13.58 -15.48
C LEU A 166 21.55 -14.51 -15.30
N CYS A 167 21.78 -15.37 -16.29
CA CYS A 167 22.98 -16.20 -16.38
C CYS A 167 23.63 -15.99 -17.75
N SER A 168 24.92 -15.64 -17.78
CA SER A 168 25.66 -15.45 -19.04
C SER A 168 25.87 -16.75 -19.83
N ASP A 169 25.76 -17.90 -19.17
CA ASP A 169 25.83 -19.21 -19.84
C ASP A 169 24.50 -19.60 -20.51
N ASP A 170 23.42 -18.84 -20.22
CA ASP A 170 22.12 -18.91 -20.90
C ASP A 170 21.63 -17.50 -21.26
N PRO A 171 22.15 -16.91 -22.34
CA PRO A 171 21.94 -15.52 -22.70
C PRO A 171 20.56 -15.21 -23.34
N ASP A 172 19.70 -16.20 -23.47
CA ASP A 172 18.38 -16.09 -24.12
C ASP A 172 17.23 -16.04 -23.12
N HIS A 173 17.47 -16.24 -21.80
CA HIS A 173 16.42 -16.35 -20.82
C HIS A 173 16.61 -15.43 -19.61
N VAL A 174 15.47 -14.93 -19.08
CA VAL A 174 15.33 -14.36 -17.75
C VAL A 174 14.67 -15.42 -16.87
N TYR A 175 15.24 -15.67 -15.70
CA TYR A 175 14.67 -16.56 -14.70
C TYR A 175 13.98 -15.74 -13.61
N ALA A 176 12.84 -16.22 -13.14
CA ALA A 176 12.09 -15.59 -12.07
C ALA A 176 11.62 -16.63 -11.06
N ALA A 177 11.62 -16.28 -9.78
CA ALA A 177 11.06 -17.12 -8.72
C ALA A 177 10.37 -16.24 -7.67
N ARG A 178 9.34 -16.78 -7.02
CA ARG A 178 8.56 -16.05 -6.06
C ARG A 178 8.18 -16.87 -4.83
N LYS A 179 8.24 -16.21 -3.64
CA LYS A 179 7.61 -16.65 -2.39
C LYS A 179 7.32 -15.40 -1.53
N ASP A 180 6.08 -15.20 -1.14
CA ASP A 180 5.60 -14.13 -0.23
C ASP A 180 5.88 -12.67 -0.68
N ALA A 181 6.54 -12.44 -1.81
CA ALA A 181 6.79 -11.13 -2.39
C ALA A 181 6.17 -11.02 -3.80
N PRO A 182 5.57 -9.90 -4.19
CA PRO A 182 4.85 -9.80 -5.46
C PRO A 182 5.78 -9.88 -6.68
N LEU A 183 5.41 -10.74 -7.64
CA LEU A 183 6.04 -10.84 -8.95
C LEU A 183 5.00 -11.27 -9.99
N LEU A 184 5.06 -10.67 -11.16
CA LEU A 184 4.19 -10.97 -12.29
C LEU A 184 4.98 -11.05 -13.59
N ILE A 185 4.40 -11.73 -14.56
CA ILE A 185 4.91 -11.91 -15.92
C ILE A 185 4.04 -11.10 -16.87
N GLY A 186 4.65 -10.32 -17.76
CA GLY A 186 3.95 -9.61 -18.84
C GLY A 186 4.25 -10.26 -20.19
N PHE A 187 3.23 -10.41 -21.02
CA PHE A 187 3.32 -11.04 -22.34
C PHE A 187 3.22 -9.99 -23.43
N GLY A 188 4.27 -9.85 -24.24
CA GLY A 188 4.30 -8.98 -25.40
C GLY A 188 4.40 -9.77 -26.73
N LYS A 189 4.52 -9.05 -27.83
CA LYS A 189 4.71 -9.65 -29.16
C LYS A 189 6.20 -9.80 -29.47
N GLY A 190 6.75 -11.01 -29.30
CA GLY A 190 8.18 -11.27 -29.46
C GLY A 190 9.03 -10.64 -28.34
N GLU A 191 8.43 -10.47 -27.18
CA GLU A 191 9.07 -9.94 -25.96
C GLU A 191 8.26 -10.32 -24.74
N ASN A 192 8.94 -10.56 -23.61
CA ASN A 192 8.32 -10.88 -22.35
C ASN A 192 9.00 -10.12 -21.19
N PHE A 193 8.27 -9.98 -20.10
CA PHE A 193 8.65 -9.12 -18.98
C PHE A 193 8.44 -9.83 -17.65
N ILE A 194 9.24 -9.48 -16.65
CA ILE A 194 8.87 -9.64 -15.23
C ILE A 194 8.76 -8.27 -14.58
N ALA A 195 7.87 -8.14 -13.61
CA ALA A 195 7.78 -6.94 -12.78
C ALA A 195 7.21 -7.25 -11.40
N SER A 196 7.59 -6.45 -10.41
CA SER A 196 6.99 -6.50 -9.08
C SER A 196 5.64 -5.77 -8.98
N ASP A 197 5.28 -5.01 -10.01
CA ASP A 197 3.99 -4.32 -10.10
C ASP A 197 3.64 -4.05 -11.58
N VAL A 198 2.36 -4.17 -11.89
CA VAL A 198 1.84 -4.01 -13.26
C VAL A 198 2.06 -2.61 -13.82
N THR A 199 2.16 -1.58 -12.99
CA THR A 199 2.41 -0.20 -13.40
C THR A 199 3.69 -0.04 -14.23
N ALA A 200 4.69 -0.89 -13.99
CA ALA A 200 5.93 -0.91 -14.76
C ALA A 200 5.71 -1.32 -16.22
N LEU A 201 4.73 -2.20 -16.48
CA LEU A 201 4.55 -2.89 -17.76
C LEU A 201 3.42 -2.34 -18.62
N VAL A 202 2.46 -1.62 -18.06
CA VAL A 202 1.20 -1.23 -18.71
C VAL A 202 1.37 -0.47 -20.04
N LYS A 203 2.54 0.14 -20.27
CA LYS A 203 2.91 0.78 -21.54
C LYS A 203 3.26 -0.22 -22.63
N TYR A 204 3.82 -1.36 -22.26
CA TYR A 204 4.34 -2.38 -23.16
C TYR A 204 3.34 -3.52 -23.38
N THR A 205 2.71 -3.95 -22.29
CA THR A 205 1.68 -4.99 -22.32
C THR A 205 0.65 -4.79 -21.23
N ARG A 206 -0.58 -5.23 -21.51
CA ARG A 206 -1.69 -5.32 -20.54
C ARG A 206 -2.06 -6.75 -20.19
N ASP A 207 -1.44 -7.73 -20.86
CA ASP A 207 -1.69 -9.13 -20.62
C ASP A 207 -0.63 -9.67 -19.66
N VAL A 208 -1.08 -10.06 -18.47
CA VAL A 208 -0.20 -10.44 -17.37
C VAL A 208 -0.64 -11.75 -16.73
N VAL A 209 0.31 -12.41 -16.09
CA VAL A 209 0.10 -13.55 -15.20
C VAL A 209 0.73 -13.24 -13.86
N TYR A 210 -0.01 -13.43 -12.78
CA TYR A 210 0.53 -13.34 -11.41
C TYR A 210 1.15 -14.68 -11.01
N MET A 211 2.39 -14.65 -10.55
CA MET A 211 3.05 -15.82 -10.01
C MET A 211 2.51 -16.15 -8.61
N ASP A 212 2.44 -17.43 -8.27
CA ASP A 212 2.11 -17.92 -6.93
C ASP A 212 3.37 -18.33 -6.16
N ASP A 213 3.24 -18.59 -4.86
CA ASP A 213 4.37 -18.96 -4.01
C ASP A 213 4.97 -20.31 -4.43
N GLY A 214 6.30 -20.35 -4.53
CA GLY A 214 7.03 -21.52 -4.96
C GLY A 214 7.10 -21.72 -6.48
N GLU A 215 6.52 -20.83 -7.27
CA GLU A 215 6.61 -20.89 -8.73
C GLU A 215 7.94 -20.35 -9.25
N VAL A 216 8.41 -20.97 -10.33
CA VAL A 216 9.56 -20.56 -11.13
C VAL A 216 9.11 -20.30 -12.55
N ALA A 217 9.59 -19.22 -13.16
CA ALA A 217 9.33 -18.91 -14.56
C ALA A 217 10.64 -18.77 -15.35
N VAL A 218 10.66 -19.30 -16.55
CA VAL A 218 11.72 -19.14 -17.55
C VAL A 218 11.16 -18.37 -18.73
N LEU A 219 11.65 -17.15 -18.91
CA LEU A 219 11.16 -16.24 -19.94
C LEU A 219 12.17 -16.15 -21.08
N GLY A 220 11.81 -16.65 -22.25
CA GLY A 220 12.49 -16.38 -23.51
C GLY A 220 11.75 -15.35 -24.35
N ARG A 221 12.35 -14.90 -25.44
CA ARG A 221 11.72 -13.96 -26.37
C ARG A 221 10.41 -14.51 -26.98
N ASP A 222 10.41 -15.79 -27.31
CA ASP A 222 9.32 -16.42 -28.07
C ASP A 222 8.29 -17.14 -27.18
N GLY A 223 8.51 -17.18 -25.86
CA GLY A 223 7.59 -17.82 -24.93
C GLY A 223 8.03 -17.77 -23.48
N VAL A 224 7.12 -18.15 -22.60
CA VAL A 224 7.32 -18.26 -21.17
C VAL A 224 6.88 -19.64 -20.72
N GLN A 225 7.69 -20.28 -19.90
CA GLN A 225 7.34 -21.51 -19.21
C GLN A 225 7.29 -21.27 -17.71
N VAL A 226 6.17 -21.63 -17.08
CA VAL A 226 6.00 -21.54 -15.62
C VAL A 226 5.97 -22.95 -15.03
N TYR A 227 6.62 -23.10 -13.89
CA TYR A 227 6.69 -24.36 -13.13
C TYR A 227 6.19 -24.12 -11.72
N ASN A 228 5.50 -25.11 -11.16
CA ASN A 228 5.05 -25.08 -9.77
C ASN A 228 6.19 -25.51 -8.80
N ALA A 229 5.89 -25.49 -7.49
CA ALA A 229 6.84 -25.90 -6.44
C ALA A 229 7.28 -27.38 -6.52
N MET A 230 6.62 -28.21 -7.36
CA MET A 230 7.01 -29.59 -7.63
C MET A 230 7.79 -29.72 -8.96
N GLU A 231 8.27 -28.60 -9.49
CA GLU A 231 9.04 -28.53 -10.74
C GLU A 231 8.26 -29.00 -11.99
N MET A 232 6.93 -29.06 -11.90
CA MET A 232 6.08 -29.45 -13.02
C MET A 232 5.62 -28.22 -13.80
N PRO A 233 5.65 -28.25 -15.14
CA PRO A 233 5.15 -27.17 -15.97
C PRO A 233 3.64 -27.01 -15.75
N ILE A 234 3.20 -25.75 -15.65
CA ILE A 234 1.80 -25.39 -15.43
C ILE A 234 1.36 -24.31 -16.42
N GLU A 235 0.05 -24.29 -16.71
CA GLU A 235 -0.60 -23.18 -17.41
C GLU A 235 -1.21 -22.24 -16.37
N LYS A 236 -1.10 -20.94 -16.60
CA LYS A 236 -1.62 -19.89 -15.73
C LYS A 236 -2.76 -19.12 -16.40
N GLU A 237 -3.69 -18.64 -15.60
CA GLU A 237 -4.73 -17.74 -16.06
C GLU A 237 -4.14 -16.37 -16.43
N HIS A 238 -4.45 -15.90 -17.63
CA HIS A 238 -4.07 -14.58 -18.10
C HIS A 238 -5.08 -13.53 -17.64
N HIS A 239 -4.57 -12.42 -17.13
CA HIS A 239 -5.37 -11.28 -16.70
C HIS A 239 -5.09 -10.10 -17.64
N HIS A 240 -6.17 -9.46 -18.12
CA HIS A 240 -6.06 -8.23 -18.90
C HIS A 240 -6.23 -7.00 -18.01
N ILE A 241 -5.37 -6.01 -18.16
CA ILE A 241 -5.37 -4.77 -17.38
C ILE A 241 -6.18 -3.70 -18.12
N ASP A 242 -7.36 -3.38 -17.62
CA ASP A 242 -8.33 -2.50 -18.29
C ASP A 242 -8.10 -0.99 -18.06
N TRP A 243 -7.33 -0.58 -17.05
CA TRP A 243 -7.16 0.84 -16.75
C TRP A 243 -6.15 1.53 -17.68
N GLU A 244 -6.41 2.81 -17.95
CA GLU A 244 -5.62 3.65 -18.86
C GLU A 244 -4.27 4.04 -18.26
N ILE A 245 -3.23 4.16 -19.10
CA ILE A 245 -1.88 4.64 -18.71
C ILE A 245 -1.97 6.03 -18.06
N SER A 246 -2.84 6.90 -18.59
CA SER A 246 -3.12 8.24 -18.06
C SER A 246 -3.53 8.26 -16.59
N ALA A 247 -4.12 7.16 -16.09
CA ALA A 247 -4.48 7.03 -14.69
C ALA A 247 -3.24 6.98 -13.76
N ALA A 248 -2.12 6.50 -14.25
CA ALA A 248 -0.83 6.46 -13.55
C ALA A 248 0.07 7.68 -13.85
N GLU A 249 -0.46 8.73 -14.47
CA GLU A 249 0.23 10.00 -14.75
C GLU A 249 -0.35 11.14 -13.91
N LYS A 250 0.41 12.23 -13.71
CA LYS A 250 -0.04 13.37 -12.89
C LYS A 250 -1.22 14.15 -13.48
N GLY A 251 -1.50 14.04 -14.77
CA GLY A 251 -2.67 14.65 -15.41
C GLY A 251 -2.75 16.18 -15.26
N GLY A 252 -1.61 16.88 -15.21
CA GLY A 252 -1.54 18.34 -15.03
C GLY A 252 -1.47 18.81 -13.57
N TYR A 253 -1.55 17.92 -12.60
CA TYR A 253 -1.35 18.26 -11.19
C TYR A 253 0.15 18.31 -10.85
N GLU A 254 0.52 19.14 -9.87
CA GLU A 254 1.89 19.25 -9.40
C GLU A 254 2.37 17.95 -8.72
N HIS A 255 1.48 17.32 -7.92
CA HIS A 255 1.74 16.10 -7.17
C HIS A 255 0.66 15.04 -7.40
N PHE A 256 1.05 13.76 -7.32
CA PHE A 256 0.10 12.64 -7.35
C PHE A 256 -0.91 12.72 -6.21
N MET A 257 -0.47 13.05 -4.99
CA MET A 257 -1.37 13.15 -3.85
C MET A 257 -2.50 14.13 -4.10
N LEU A 258 -2.23 15.32 -4.67
CA LEU A 258 -3.30 16.27 -4.99
C LEU A 258 -4.24 15.72 -6.06
N LYS A 259 -3.70 15.11 -7.12
CA LYS A 259 -4.52 14.44 -8.14
C LYS A 259 -5.44 13.40 -7.50
N GLU A 260 -4.91 12.54 -6.65
CA GLU A 260 -5.63 11.45 -6.00
C GLU A 260 -6.72 11.95 -5.05
N ILE A 261 -6.48 13.06 -4.32
CA ILE A 261 -7.53 13.74 -3.54
C ILE A 261 -8.62 14.29 -4.47
N MET A 262 -8.25 14.92 -5.58
CA MET A 262 -9.21 15.46 -6.54
C MET A 262 -9.99 14.37 -7.31
N GLU A 263 -9.47 13.15 -7.38
CA GLU A 263 -10.13 11.98 -7.96
C GLU A 263 -11.07 11.26 -7.00
N GLU A 264 -11.12 11.62 -5.71
CA GLU A 264 -11.97 10.93 -4.72
C GLU A 264 -13.44 10.84 -5.11
N PRO A 265 -14.09 11.90 -5.66
CA PRO A 265 -15.49 11.79 -6.06
C PRO A 265 -15.72 10.68 -7.09
N GLU A 266 -14.85 10.58 -8.09
CA GLU A 266 -14.97 9.58 -9.13
C GLU A 266 -14.62 8.18 -8.63
N ALA A 267 -13.61 8.05 -7.78
CA ALA A 267 -13.27 6.80 -7.12
C ALA A 267 -14.43 6.28 -6.25
N LEU A 268 -15.08 7.18 -5.51
CA LEU A 268 -16.27 6.87 -4.72
C LEU A 268 -17.46 6.44 -5.59
N ARG A 269 -17.69 7.09 -6.75
CA ARG A 269 -18.75 6.65 -7.69
C ARG A 269 -18.52 5.22 -8.14
N ARG A 270 -17.28 4.87 -8.53
CA ARG A 270 -16.93 3.50 -8.93
C ARG A 270 -17.06 2.50 -7.78
N ALA A 271 -16.73 2.89 -6.57
CA ALA A 271 -16.85 2.03 -5.40
C ALA A 271 -18.31 1.82 -4.96
N ILE A 272 -19.16 2.84 -5.06
CA ILE A 272 -20.51 2.87 -4.45
C ILE A 272 -21.59 2.45 -5.43
N LEU A 273 -21.68 3.15 -6.59
CA LEU A 273 -22.89 3.07 -7.43
C LEU A 273 -23.17 1.67 -7.99
N PRO A 274 -22.19 0.87 -8.43
CA PRO A 274 -22.46 -0.49 -8.90
C PRO A 274 -23.03 -1.43 -7.82
N ARG A 275 -22.86 -1.08 -6.55
CA ARG A 275 -23.31 -1.86 -5.39
C ARG A 275 -24.67 -1.44 -4.85
N ILE A 276 -25.37 -0.53 -5.55
CA ILE A 276 -26.72 -0.09 -5.18
C ILE A 276 -27.68 -0.47 -6.30
N LYS A 277 -28.62 -1.37 -6.01
CA LYS A 277 -29.67 -1.80 -6.95
C LYS A 277 -31.04 -1.61 -6.26
N ASP A 278 -31.93 -0.88 -6.89
CA ASP A 278 -33.27 -0.61 -6.38
C ASP A 278 -33.32 -0.04 -4.93
N GLY A 279 -32.31 0.78 -4.60
CA GLY A 279 -32.17 1.40 -3.28
C GLY A 279 -31.57 0.49 -2.20
N ALA A 280 -31.26 -0.75 -2.50
CA ALA A 280 -30.63 -1.71 -1.59
C ALA A 280 -29.13 -1.91 -1.92
N VAL A 281 -28.34 -2.23 -0.91
CA VAL A 281 -26.94 -2.65 -1.09
C VAL A 281 -26.87 -4.08 -1.57
N VAL A 282 -26.14 -4.32 -2.65
CA VAL A 282 -25.92 -5.62 -3.25
C VAL A 282 -24.43 -5.83 -3.52
N PHE A 283 -23.90 -6.97 -3.10
CA PHE A 283 -22.55 -7.41 -3.46
C PHE A 283 -22.67 -8.65 -4.34
N ASP A 284 -22.44 -8.48 -5.64
CA ASP A 284 -22.49 -9.60 -6.58
C ASP A 284 -21.39 -10.62 -6.24
N GLY A 285 -21.75 -11.89 -6.12
CA GLY A 285 -20.85 -12.99 -5.80
C GLY A 285 -20.48 -13.14 -4.32
N LEU A 286 -20.89 -12.23 -3.43
CA LEU A 286 -20.65 -12.37 -2.00
C LEU A 286 -21.64 -13.38 -1.40
N MET A 287 -21.11 -14.50 -0.89
CA MET A 287 -21.90 -15.57 -0.25
C MET A 287 -21.72 -15.54 1.27
N LEU A 288 -22.02 -14.41 1.89
CA LEU A 288 -21.86 -14.19 3.32
C LEU A 288 -23.23 -14.25 4.03
N ASP A 289 -23.39 -15.22 4.92
CA ASP A 289 -24.52 -15.33 5.84
C ASP A 289 -24.11 -14.80 7.20
N SER A 290 -24.53 -13.58 7.52
CA SER A 290 -24.14 -12.88 8.75
C SER A 290 -24.64 -13.56 10.03
N SER A 291 -25.65 -14.43 9.96
CA SER A 291 -26.19 -15.17 11.12
C SER A 291 -25.21 -16.24 11.65
N ARG A 292 -24.24 -16.64 10.85
CA ARG A 292 -23.23 -17.65 11.21
C ARG A 292 -22.14 -17.11 12.13
N TYR A 293 -22.02 -15.78 12.27
CA TYR A 293 -20.90 -15.15 12.98
C TYR A 293 -21.38 -14.45 14.25
N ASP A 294 -20.59 -14.59 15.32
CA ASP A 294 -20.83 -13.96 16.62
C ASP A 294 -20.07 -12.65 16.78
N CYS A 295 -18.95 -12.50 16.10
CA CYS A 295 -18.10 -11.32 16.17
C CYS A 295 -17.39 -11.04 14.86
N ILE A 296 -16.91 -9.80 14.73
CA ILE A 296 -16.09 -9.33 13.62
C ILE A 296 -14.70 -8.94 14.15
N LYS A 297 -13.65 -9.38 13.48
CA LYS A 297 -12.28 -8.92 13.69
C LYS A 297 -11.85 -8.15 12.46
N ILE A 298 -11.51 -6.86 12.60
CA ILE A 298 -10.93 -6.06 11.51
C ILE A 298 -9.41 -6.02 11.73
N ILE A 299 -8.66 -6.47 10.73
CA ILE A 299 -7.21 -6.62 10.85
C ILE A 299 -6.55 -5.84 9.70
N ALA A 300 -5.69 -4.90 10.03
CA ALA A 300 -5.06 -4.01 9.04
C ALA A 300 -3.84 -3.27 9.61
N CYS A 301 -3.13 -2.54 8.75
CA CYS A 301 -2.03 -1.64 9.09
C CYS A 301 -2.33 -0.20 8.67
N GLY A 302 -1.72 0.79 9.33
CA GLY A 302 -1.70 2.20 8.93
C GLY A 302 -3.08 2.80 8.70
N SER A 303 -3.27 3.49 7.58
CA SER A 303 -4.55 4.10 7.22
C SER A 303 -5.69 3.09 7.12
N SER A 304 -5.43 1.86 6.64
CA SER A 304 -6.45 0.81 6.61
C SER A 304 -6.88 0.38 8.01
N TYR A 305 -5.99 0.42 9.01
CA TYR A 305 -6.35 0.23 10.42
C TYR A 305 -7.28 1.36 10.91
N HIS A 306 -7.03 2.62 10.50
CA HIS A 306 -7.91 3.74 10.83
C HIS A 306 -9.28 3.64 10.16
N VAL A 307 -9.36 3.08 8.93
CA VAL A 307 -10.65 2.68 8.32
C VAL A 307 -11.39 1.70 9.22
N GLY A 308 -10.67 0.70 9.73
CA GLY A 308 -11.21 -0.27 10.68
C GLY A 308 -11.74 0.39 11.96
N MET A 309 -11.04 1.40 12.48
CA MET A 309 -11.47 2.14 13.67
C MET A 309 -12.79 2.89 13.46
N VAL A 310 -13.00 3.50 12.28
CA VAL A 310 -14.29 4.08 11.90
C VAL A 310 -15.34 2.98 11.73
N GLY A 311 -14.99 1.93 10.97
CA GLY A 311 -15.86 0.78 10.69
C GLY A 311 -16.36 0.07 11.93
N LYS A 312 -15.53 -0.03 12.98
CA LYS A 312 -15.95 -0.58 14.28
C LYS A 312 -17.20 0.09 14.81
N TYR A 313 -17.20 1.43 14.91
CA TYR A 313 -18.35 2.17 15.41
C TYR A 313 -19.60 1.95 14.57
N ASN A 314 -19.46 1.93 13.25
CA ASN A 314 -20.57 1.77 12.32
C ASN A 314 -21.12 0.33 12.34
N LEU A 315 -20.24 -0.67 12.26
CA LEU A 315 -20.63 -2.08 12.31
C LEU A 315 -21.29 -2.43 13.67
N GLU A 316 -20.68 -2.10 14.80
CA GLU A 316 -21.27 -2.37 16.12
C GLU A 316 -22.64 -1.72 16.29
N LYS A 317 -22.78 -0.46 15.83
CA LYS A 317 -24.05 0.26 15.91
C LYS A 317 -25.14 -0.36 15.05
N LEU A 318 -24.82 -0.72 13.81
CA LEU A 318 -25.81 -1.18 12.83
C LEU A 318 -26.09 -2.67 12.97
N THR A 319 -25.07 -3.52 13.11
CA THR A 319 -25.22 -4.98 13.13
C THR A 319 -25.45 -5.57 14.51
N ARG A 320 -25.15 -4.81 15.57
CA ARG A 320 -25.15 -5.26 16.98
C ARG A 320 -24.21 -6.44 17.25
N MET A 321 -23.20 -6.62 16.41
CA MET A 321 -22.11 -7.58 16.62
C MET A 321 -20.93 -6.90 17.30
N PRO A 322 -20.25 -7.59 18.25
CA PRO A 322 -18.97 -7.12 18.76
C PRO A 322 -17.94 -7.01 17.64
N VAL A 323 -17.21 -5.89 17.58
CA VAL A 323 -16.16 -5.64 16.59
C VAL A 323 -14.86 -5.28 17.30
N GLU A 324 -13.81 -6.00 17.00
CA GLU A 324 -12.46 -5.67 17.45
C GLU A 324 -11.60 -5.26 16.26
N VAL A 325 -10.80 -4.21 16.44
CA VAL A 325 -9.84 -3.75 15.42
C VAL A 325 -8.44 -3.97 15.95
N ILE A 326 -7.63 -4.70 15.19
CA ILE A 326 -6.32 -5.16 15.63
C ILE A 326 -5.28 -4.77 14.58
N LEU A 327 -4.13 -4.27 15.04
CA LEU A 327 -2.97 -4.08 14.16
C LEU A 327 -2.48 -5.44 13.65
N ALA A 328 -2.28 -5.55 12.34
CA ALA A 328 -1.89 -6.82 11.73
C ALA A 328 -0.51 -7.30 12.24
N SER A 329 0.43 -6.38 12.50
CA SER A 329 1.73 -6.67 13.09
C SER A 329 1.66 -7.31 14.47
N GLU A 330 0.57 -7.06 15.24
CA GLU A 330 0.40 -7.58 16.59
C GLU A 330 -0.49 -8.83 16.64
N PHE A 331 -1.35 -9.02 15.63
CA PHE A 331 -2.39 -10.05 15.63
C PHE A 331 -1.85 -11.46 15.88
N ARG A 332 -0.76 -11.85 15.23
CA ARG A 332 -0.16 -13.19 15.39
C ARG A 332 0.39 -13.45 16.79
N TYR A 333 0.83 -12.39 17.46
CA TYR A 333 1.58 -12.48 18.73
C TYR A 333 0.69 -12.33 19.97
N CYS A 334 -0.58 -11.92 19.79
CA CYS A 334 -1.50 -11.74 20.92
C CYS A 334 -2.32 -12.98 21.26
N SER A 335 -2.05 -14.16 20.66
CA SER A 335 -2.87 -15.37 20.81
C SER A 335 -4.36 -15.08 20.57
N PRO A 336 -4.77 -14.69 19.37
CA PRO A 336 -6.09 -14.13 19.11
C PRO A 336 -7.19 -15.16 19.36
N ILE A 337 -8.30 -14.72 19.98
CA ILE A 337 -9.49 -15.54 20.16
C ILE A 337 -10.30 -15.51 18.86
N VAL A 338 -10.12 -16.55 18.06
CA VAL A 338 -10.73 -16.72 16.73
C VAL A 338 -11.22 -18.14 16.59
N ASN A 339 -12.34 -18.32 15.89
CA ASN A 339 -12.94 -19.63 15.57
C ASN A 339 -13.83 -19.51 14.31
N GLU A 340 -14.52 -20.59 13.94
CA GLU A 340 -15.42 -20.68 12.78
C GLU A 340 -16.64 -19.74 12.84
N ARG A 341 -16.91 -19.13 13.99
CA ARG A 341 -17.96 -18.11 14.17
C ARG A 341 -17.42 -16.67 14.13
N THR A 342 -16.16 -16.52 13.74
CA THR A 342 -15.51 -15.21 13.56
C THR A 342 -15.50 -14.83 12.08
N LEU A 343 -15.98 -13.62 11.76
CA LEU A 343 -15.73 -12.98 10.47
C LEU A 343 -14.50 -12.09 10.59
N ALA A 344 -13.42 -12.45 9.91
CA ALA A 344 -12.21 -11.62 9.83
C ALA A 344 -12.28 -10.74 8.57
N ILE A 345 -12.32 -9.42 8.76
CA ILE A 345 -12.28 -8.42 7.70
C ILE A 345 -10.84 -7.92 7.57
N ILE A 346 -10.21 -8.21 6.45
CA ILE A 346 -8.83 -7.85 6.14
C ILE A 346 -8.85 -6.63 5.22
N ILE A 347 -8.22 -5.52 5.62
CA ILE A 347 -8.21 -4.29 4.83
C ILE A 347 -6.79 -3.95 4.41
N SER A 348 -6.55 -3.83 3.09
CA SER A 348 -5.26 -3.44 2.52
C SER A 348 -5.46 -2.76 1.17
N GLN A 349 -4.81 -1.62 0.95
CA GLN A 349 -4.86 -0.95 -0.35
C GLN A 349 -4.16 -1.79 -1.43
N SER A 350 -2.93 -2.20 -1.18
CA SER A 350 -2.12 -2.97 -2.14
C SER A 350 -2.49 -4.45 -2.21
N GLY A 351 -3.06 -5.00 -1.11
CA GLY A 351 -3.24 -6.43 -0.96
C GLY A 351 -1.94 -7.24 -0.85
N GLU A 352 -0.80 -6.54 -0.59
CA GLU A 352 0.55 -7.13 -0.53
C GLU A 352 1.28 -6.75 0.78
N THR A 353 0.59 -6.20 1.78
CA THR A 353 1.20 -5.86 3.08
C THR A 353 1.50 -7.15 3.84
N LEU A 354 2.78 -7.42 4.11
CA LEU A 354 3.22 -8.71 4.66
C LEU A 354 2.58 -9.03 6.01
N ASP A 355 2.61 -8.10 6.96
CA ASP A 355 1.94 -8.29 8.26
C ASP A 355 0.46 -8.63 8.12
N THR A 356 -0.22 -7.93 7.18
CA THR A 356 -1.66 -8.15 6.95
C THR A 356 -1.92 -9.52 6.33
N MET A 357 -1.05 -9.97 5.43
CA MET A 357 -1.13 -11.30 4.82
C MET A 357 -0.85 -12.40 5.84
N ALA A 358 0.17 -12.23 6.67
CA ALA A 358 0.49 -13.17 7.74
C ALA A 358 -0.66 -13.27 8.76
N ALA A 359 -1.27 -12.15 9.13
CA ALA A 359 -2.43 -12.13 10.02
C ALA A 359 -3.68 -12.77 9.38
N LEU A 360 -3.88 -12.62 8.06
CA LEU A 360 -4.92 -13.33 7.31
C LEU A 360 -4.73 -14.86 7.44
N ARG A 361 -3.52 -15.34 7.15
CA ARG A 361 -3.18 -16.77 7.22
C ARG A 361 -3.40 -17.34 8.62
N GLU A 362 -2.99 -16.60 9.66
CA GLU A 362 -3.22 -16.96 11.05
C GLU A 362 -4.72 -17.03 11.37
N ALA A 363 -5.51 -16.01 11.03
CA ALA A 363 -6.94 -16.00 11.26
C ALA A 363 -7.64 -17.18 10.54
N LYS A 364 -7.23 -17.47 9.30
CA LYS A 364 -7.74 -18.58 8.49
C LYS A 364 -7.40 -19.94 9.10
N SER A 365 -6.16 -20.12 9.59
CA SER A 365 -5.73 -21.36 10.27
C SER A 365 -6.51 -21.63 11.54
N LEU A 366 -6.98 -20.58 12.24
CA LEU A 366 -7.82 -20.64 13.43
C LEU A 366 -9.32 -20.84 13.10
N GLY A 367 -9.69 -20.92 11.82
CA GLY A 367 -11.03 -21.24 11.35
C GLY A 367 -11.91 -20.03 11.01
N ALA A 368 -11.42 -18.78 11.06
CA ALA A 368 -12.19 -17.62 10.66
C ALA A 368 -12.53 -17.65 9.16
N ARG A 369 -13.70 -17.11 8.80
CA ARG A 369 -13.99 -16.74 7.42
C ARG A 369 -13.30 -15.42 7.09
N ILE A 370 -12.60 -15.40 5.98
CA ILE A 370 -11.83 -14.24 5.54
C ILE A 370 -12.58 -13.45 4.48
N LEU A 371 -12.91 -12.21 4.79
CA LEU A 371 -13.42 -11.22 3.84
C LEU A 371 -12.36 -10.12 3.67
N SER A 372 -11.85 -9.92 2.47
CA SER A 372 -10.89 -8.83 2.23
C SER A 372 -11.50 -7.63 1.51
N ILE A 373 -11.04 -6.44 1.89
CA ILE A 373 -11.31 -5.17 1.20
C ILE A 373 -9.97 -4.67 0.63
N VAL A 374 -9.78 -4.80 -0.67
CA VAL A 374 -8.51 -4.48 -1.36
C VAL A 374 -8.75 -3.67 -2.62
N ASN A 375 -7.72 -2.95 -3.09
CA ASN A 375 -7.84 -2.19 -4.33
C ASN A 375 -7.21 -2.91 -5.54
N VAL A 376 -6.15 -3.70 -5.32
CA VAL A 376 -5.43 -4.36 -6.40
C VAL A 376 -6.03 -5.73 -6.70
N VAL A 377 -6.55 -5.88 -7.93
CA VAL A 377 -7.10 -7.14 -8.42
C VAL A 377 -6.00 -8.18 -8.52
N GLY A 378 -6.28 -9.42 -8.07
CA GLY A 378 -5.32 -10.51 -8.12
C GLY A 378 -4.16 -10.41 -7.13
N SER A 379 -4.20 -9.47 -6.18
CA SER A 379 -3.20 -9.37 -5.11
C SER A 379 -3.19 -10.63 -4.21
N SER A 380 -2.10 -10.84 -3.49
CA SER A 380 -1.91 -12.04 -2.65
C SER A 380 -3.01 -12.16 -1.59
N ILE A 381 -3.38 -11.07 -0.91
CA ILE A 381 -4.50 -11.07 0.04
C ILE A 381 -5.82 -11.43 -0.66
N ALA A 382 -6.07 -10.91 -1.87
CA ALA A 382 -7.29 -11.23 -2.61
C ALA A 382 -7.38 -12.72 -2.95
N ARG A 383 -6.27 -13.33 -3.41
CA ARG A 383 -6.23 -14.75 -3.78
C ARG A 383 -6.41 -15.70 -2.58
N GLU A 384 -5.92 -15.32 -1.40
CA GLU A 384 -5.99 -16.15 -0.21
C GLU A 384 -7.30 -15.99 0.60
N SER A 385 -8.11 -14.98 0.28
CA SER A 385 -9.38 -14.69 0.96
C SER A 385 -10.52 -15.58 0.47
N ASP A 386 -11.50 -15.83 1.34
CA ASP A 386 -12.72 -16.57 0.97
C ASP A 386 -13.70 -15.69 0.19
N ASP A 387 -13.74 -14.39 0.51
CA ASP A 387 -14.52 -13.36 -0.19
C ASP A 387 -13.68 -12.10 -0.39
N VAL A 388 -13.88 -11.40 -1.51
CA VAL A 388 -13.12 -10.20 -1.86
C VAL A 388 -14.05 -9.06 -2.27
N LEU A 389 -13.87 -7.89 -1.67
CA LEU A 389 -14.51 -6.64 -2.05
C LEU A 389 -13.45 -5.67 -2.58
N TYR A 390 -13.43 -5.45 -3.90
CA TYR A 390 -12.52 -4.49 -4.51
C TYR A 390 -13.04 -3.06 -4.33
N THR A 391 -12.15 -2.13 -4.00
CA THR A 391 -12.52 -0.72 -3.79
C THR A 391 -12.66 0.07 -5.07
N TRP A 392 -12.07 -0.40 -6.17
CA TRP A 392 -12.10 0.24 -7.49
C TRP A 392 -11.61 1.71 -7.48
N ALA A 393 -10.69 2.05 -6.57
CA ALA A 393 -10.11 3.38 -6.47
C ALA A 393 -9.21 3.74 -7.68
N GLY A 394 -8.82 2.73 -8.47
CA GLY A 394 -7.81 2.88 -9.51
C GLY A 394 -6.38 2.95 -8.93
N PRO A 395 -5.35 3.18 -9.76
CA PRO A 395 -3.97 3.29 -9.30
C PRO A 395 -3.80 4.45 -8.31
N GLU A 396 -3.09 4.22 -7.22
CA GLU A 396 -2.72 5.21 -6.22
C GLU A 396 -1.21 5.18 -6.03
N ILE A 397 -0.53 6.26 -6.44
CA ILE A 397 0.93 6.35 -6.59
C ILE A 397 1.58 7.09 -5.42
N ALA A 398 0.95 8.16 -4.92
CA ALA A 398 1.45 8.87 -3.74
C ALA A 398 1.61 7.91 -2.57
N VAL A 399 2.72 7.99 -1.85
CA VAL A 399 3.01 7.09 -0.71
C VAL A 399 1.93 7.23 0.36
N ALA A 400 1.57 8.45 0.74
CA ALA A 400 0.47 8.71 1.66
C ALA A 400 -0.85 8.42 0.95
N THR A 401 -1.62 7.46 1.48
CA THR A 401 -2.89 7.04 0.88
C THR A 401 -4.00 8.09 1.10
N THR A 402 -4.87 8.29 0.11
CA THR A 402 -5.98 9.25 0.13
C THR A 402 -7.26 8.64 -0.41
N LYS A 403 -7.44 8.56 -1.74
CA LYS A 403 -8.64 8.01 -2.36
C LYS A 403 -8.90 6.55 -2.01
N ALA A 404 -7.86 5.75 -1.78
CA ALA A 404 -8.02 4.37 -1.34
C ALA A 404 -8.60 4.30 0.08
N TYR A 405 -8.20 5.18 1.00
CA TYR A 405 -8.80 5.29 2.33
C TYR A 405 -10.30 5.59 2.25
N SER A 406 -10.68 6.61 1.47
CA SER A 406 -12.09 7.01 1.31
C SER A 406 -12.93 5.91 0.68
N THR A 407 -12.40 5.20 -0.33
CA THR A 407 -13.13 4.07 -0.96
C THR A 407 -13.20 2.84 -0.06
N GLN A 408 -12.17 2.55 0.75
CA GLN A 408 -12.24 1.49 1.78
C GLN A 408 -13.34 1.79 2.79
N MET A 409 -13.45 3.04 3.29
CA MET A 409 -14.54 3.43 4.18
C MET A 409 -15.91 3.24 3.52
N ALA A 410 -16.08 3.72 2.28
CA ALA A 410 -17.35 3.60 1.55
C ALA A 410 -17.78 2.13 1.39
N VAL A 411 -16.84 1.24 1.05
CA VAL A 411 -17.11 -0.21 0.94
C VAL A 411 -17.46 -0.82 2.29
N LEU A 412 -16.77 -0.41 3.36
CA LEU A 412 -17.05 -0.90 4.72
C LEU A 412 -18.40 -0.39 5.25
N ASP A 413 -18.79 0.85 4.92
CA ASP A 413 -20.10 1.40 5.26
C ASP A 413 -21.25 0.69 4.52
N LEU A 414 -21.06 0.41 3.22
CA LEU A 414 -21.98 -0.44 2.45
C LEU A 414 -22.10 -1.83 3.06
N LEU A 415 -20.97 -2.46 3.45
CA LEU A 415 -20.96 -3.76 4.10
C LEU A 415 -21.71 -3.72 5.45
N ALA A 416 -21.55 -2.65 6.23
CA ALA A 416 -22.25 -2.49 7.50
C ALA A 416 -23.78 -2.43 7.31
N VAL A 417 -24.26 -1.70 6.29
CA VAL A 417 -25.69 -1.64 5.93
C VAL A 417 -26.18 -3.02 5.44
N TYR A 418 -25.40 -3.68 4.58
CA TYR A 418 -25.71 -5.01 4.05
C TYR A 418 -25.87 -6.06 5.16
N LEU A 419 -24.88 -6.16 6.07
CA LEU A 419 -24.92 -7.10 7.18
C LEU A 419 -26.06 -6.79 8.17
N ALA A 420 -26.32 -5.50 8.45
CA ALA A 420 -27.38 -5.07 9.34
C ALA A 420 -28.78 -5.42 8.77
N ALA A 421 -28.96 -5.24 7.46
CA ALA A 421 -30.20 -5.64 6.78
C ALA A 421 -30.40 -7.16 6.80
N GLN A 422 -29.36 -7.97 6.60
CA GLN A 422 -29.42 -9.44 6.71
C GLN A 422 -29.78 -9.93 8.11
N ARG A 423 -29.38 -9.18 9.14
CA ARG A 423 -29.63 -9.52 10.57
C ARG A 423 -30.93 -8.94 11.12
N ASP A 424 -31.69 -8.22 10.30
CA ASP A 424 -32.89 -7.49 10.72
C ASP A 424 -32.66 -6.55 11.92
N THR A 425 -31.44 -6.00 12.05
CA THR A 425 -31.07 -5.08 13.14
C THR A 425 -31.40 -3.63 12.82
N ILE A 426 -31.68 -3.32 11.56
CA ILE A 426 -32.18 -2.04 11.08
C ILE A 426 -33.43 -2.27 10.21
N SER A 427 -34.33 -1.29 10.17
CA SER A 427 -35.51 -1.36 9.29
C SER A 427 -35.13 -1.17 7.81
N ALA A 428 -35.94 -1.68 6.90
CA ALA A 428 -35.77 -1.43 5.46
C ALA A 428 -35.75 0.09 5.13
N GLN A 429 -36.55 0.90 5.84
CA GLN A 429 -36.54 2.35 5.69
C GLN A 429 -35.20 2.95 6.10
N GLU A 430 -34.62 2.51 7.19
CA GLU A 430 -33.30 2.96 7.66
C GLU A 430 -32.19 2.51 6.72
N ALA A 431 -32.23 1.26 6.25
CA ALA A 431 -31.28 0.76 5.24
C ALA A 431 -31.33 1.60 3.96
N ASN A 432 -32.52 1.87 3.42
CA ASN A 432 -32.70 2.72 2.22
C ASN A 432 -32.20 4.16 2.44
N ARG A 433 -32.45 4.73 3.62
CA ARG A 433 -31.99 6.07 3.97
C ARG A 433 -30.47 6.14 4.00
N LEU A 434 -29.80 5.17 4.65
CA LEU A 434 -28.34 5.09 4.69
C LEU A 434 -27.74 4.85 3.31
N THR A 435 -28.33 3.95 2.53
CA THR A 435 -27.90 3.67 1.15
C THR A 435 -27.97 4.93 0.27
N ALA A 436 -29.07 5.70 0.37
CA ALA A 436 -29.22 6.96 -0.36
C ALA A 436 -28.19 8.01 0.09
N ALA A 437 -27.89 8.09 1.38
CA ALA A 437 -26.86 8.98 1.91
C ALA A 437 -25.45 8.57 1.42
N ILE A 438 -25.12 7.26 1.39
CA ILE A 438 -23.86 6.76 0.83
C ILE A 438 -23.76 7.12 -0.67
N ALA A 439 -24.85 6.97 -1.43
CA ALA A 439 -24.87 7.34 -2.86
C ALA A 439 -24.63 8.85 -3.10
N ALA A 440 -24.93 9.70 -2.13
CA ALA A 440 -24.73 11.15 -2.22
C ALA A 440 -23.29 11.60 -1.89
N LEU A 441 -22.49 10.77 -1.23
CA LEU A 441 -21.13 11.12 -0.80
C LEU A 441 -20.22 11.69 -1.90
N PRO A 442 -20.20 11.16 -3.14
CA PRO A 442 -19.35 11.71 -4.19
C PRO A 442 -19.61 13.19 -4.47
N ALA A 443 -20.87 13.61 -4.53
CA ALA A 443 -21.24 15.00 -4.76
C ALA A 443 -20.90 15.89 -3.55
N GLN A 444 -21.02 15.38 -2.34
CA GLN A 444 -20.63 16.08 -1.12
C GLN A 444 -19.11 16.28 -1.03
N VAL A 445 -18.32 15.31 -1.48
CA VAL A 445 -16.86 15.45 -1.58
C VAL A 445 -16.50 16.50 -2.64
N GLU A 446 -17.17 16.55 -3.80
CA GLU A 446 -16.98 17.62 -4.79
C GLU A 446 -17.23 19.02 -4.19
N GLN A 447 -18.26 19.14 -3.37
CA GLN A 447 -18.54 20.40 -2.67
C GLN A 447 -17.38 20.80 -1.73
N ILE A 448 -16.81 19.86 -0.97
CA ILE A 448 -15.64 20.12 -0.10
C ILE A 448 -14.43 20.54 -0.94
N LEU A 449 -14.14 19.83 -2.02
CA LEU A 449 -13.02 20.13 -2.91
C LEU A 449 -13.12 21.51 -3.58
N SER A 450 -14.35 21.98 -3.82
CA SER A 450 -14.58 23.33 -4.38
C SER A 450 -14.20 24.46 -3.41
N SER A 451 -14.15 24.19 -2.11
CA SER A 451 -13.77 25.16 -1.06
C SER A 451 -12.33 25.02 -0.56
N ARG A 452 -11.45 24.33 -1.31
CA ARG A 452 -10.06 24.04 -0.92
C ARG A 452 -9.19 25.27 -0.61
N GLU A 453 -9.52 26.44 -1.17
CA GLU A 453 -8.79 27.69 -0.92
C GLU A 453 -8.82 28.09 0.56
N GLN A 454 -9.95 27.87 1.27
CA GLN A 454 -10.05 28.11 2.69
C GLN A 454 -9.12 27.17 3.49
N ILE A 455 -9.01 25.91 3.06
CA ILE A 455 -8.11 24.92 3.69
C ILE A 455 -6.66 25.33 3.48
N GLN A 456 -6.32 25.76 2.25
CA GLN A 456 -4.98 26.28 1.93
C GLN A 456 -4.64 27.52 2.77
N TYR A 457 -5.59 28.42 2.97
CA TYR A 457 -5.40 29.57 3.85
C TYR A 457 -5.02 29.16 5.25
N TYR A 458 -5.75 28.24 5.91
CA TYR A 458 -5.40 27.80 7.25
C TYR A 458 -4.07 27.03 7.27
N ALA A 459 -3.78 26.21 6.27
CA ALA A 459 -2.49 25.54 6.16
C ALA A 459 -1.33 26.55 6.13
N SER A 460 -1.49 27.68 5.42
CA SER A 460 -0.48 28.75 5.38
C SER A 460 -0.29 29.48 6.71
N GLN A 461 -1.27 29.47 7.60
CA GLN A 461 -1.14 30.05 8.95
C GLN A 461 -0.43 29.10 9.93
N TYR A 462 -0.54 27.77 9.72
CA TYR A 462 -0.16 26.78 10.70
C TYR A 462 0.99 25.85 10.28
N PHE A 463 1.61 26.03 9.12
CA PHE A 463 2.66 25.13 8.61
C PHE A 463 3.95 25.09 9.45
N ASN A 464 4.22 26.10 10.26
CA ASN A 464 5.46 26.24 11.03
C ASN A 464 5.42 25.59 12.43
N HIS A 465 4.33 24.92 12.81
CA HIS A 465 4.27 24.21 14.08
C HIS A 465 5.12 22.94 14.04
N ASP A 466 5.81 22.64 15.13
CA ASP A 466 6.59 21.41 15.28
C ASP A 466 5.77 20.26 15.86
N SER A 467 4.69 20.57 16.58
CA SER A 467 3.77 19.60 17.17
C SER A 467 2.32 20.05 17.02
N VAL A 468 1.45 19.09 16.67
CA VAL A 468 0.02 19.33 16.45
C VAL A 468 -0.80 18.22 17.11
N PHE A 469 -1.83 18.60 17.85
CA PHE A 469 -2.76 17.67 18.49
C PHE A 469 -4.08 17.62 17.72
N PHE A 470 -4.54 16.40 17.44
CA PHE A 470 -5.89 16.16 16.94
C PHE A 470 -6.75 15.67 18.09
N ILE A 471 -7.89 16.30 18.34
CA ILE A 471 -8.80 15.90 19.41
C ILE A 471 -10.21 15.66 18.89
N GLY A 472 -10.82 14.57 19.30
CA GLY A 472 -12.17 14.19 18.88
C GLY A 472 -12.82 13.23 19.88
N ARG A 473 -14.11 12.94 19.65
CA ARG A 473 -14.84 11.94 20.43
C ARG A 473 -15.56 10.97 19.50
N ASN A 474 -15.54 9.68 19.83
CA ASN A 474 -16.19 8.63 19.03
C ASN A 474 -15.64 8.62 17.59
N LEU A 475 -16.49 8.76 16.57
CA LEU A 475 -16.09 8.81 15.17
C LEU A 475 -15.08 9.93 14.86
N ASP A 476 -15.19 11.09 15.53
CA ASP A 476 -14.23 12.18 15.38
C ASP A 476 -12.83 11.82 15.91
N TYR A 477 -12.72 10.98 16.94
CA TYR A 477 -11.42 10.48 17.38
C TYR A 477 -10.79 9.55 16.32
N ALA A 478 -11.57 8.61 15.78
CA ALA A 478 -11.08 7.72 14.73
C ALA A 478 -10.67 8.50 13.46
N LEU A 479 -11.43 9.53 13.08
CA LEU A 479 -11.09 10.46 12.00
C LEU A 479 -9.78 11.23 12.30
N GLY A 480 -9.61 11.68 13.54
CA GLY A 480 -8.42 12.39 13.99
C GLY A 480 -7.14 11.58 13.87
N MET A 481 -7.22 10.26 14.07
CA MET A 481 -6.08 9.35 13.90
C MET A 481 -5.55 9.42 12.46
N GLU A 482 -6.43 9.40 11.46
CA GLU A 482 -6.02 9.49 10.06
C GLU A 482 -5.51 10.88 9.69
N GLY A 483 -6.17 11.96 10.15
CA GLY A 483 -5.70 13.33 9.94
C GLY A 483 -4.29 13.55 10.51
N SER A 484 -4.03 13.05 11.71
CA SER A 484 -2.71 13.07 12.34
C SER A 484 -1.69 12.26 11.54
N LEU A 485 -2.06 11.06 11.06
CA LEU A 485 -1.16 10.23 10.26
C LEU A 485 -0.77 10.94 8.96
N LYS A 486 -1.73 11.49 8.22
CA LYS A 486 -1.46 12.23 6.97
C LYS A 486 -0.51 13.41 7.20
N LEU A 487 -0.75 14.17 8.27
CA LEU A 487 0.09 15.33 8.58
C LEU A 487 1.55 14.89 8.86
N LYS A 488 1.76 13.89 9.73
CA LYS A 488 3.12 13.44 10.08
C LYS A 488 3.87 12.79 8.93
N GLU A 489 3.17 12.03 8.08
CA GLU A 489 3.79 11.32 6.96
C GLU A 489 4.47 12.26 5.96
N ILE A 490 3.79 13.33 5.57
CA ILE A 490 4.22 14.17 4.44
C ILE A 490 4.83 15.51 4.84
N SER A 491 4.53 16.02 6.06
CA SER A 491 5.07 17.29 6.54
C SER A 491 6.18 17.14 7.58
N TYR A 492 6.35 15.94 8.15
CA TYR A 492 7.27 15.61 9.24
C TYR A 492 7.00 16.37 10.54
N ILE A 493 5.82 16.98 10.67
CA ILE A 493 5.36 17.57 11.92
C ILE A 493 4.96 16.42 12.87
N HIS A 494 5.49 16.45 14.09
CA HIS A 494 5.00 15.51 15.11
C HIS A 494 3.53 15.80 15.40
N SER A 495 2.67 14.79 15.23
CA SER A 495 1.26 14.95 15.53
C SER A 495 0.68 13.68 16.16
N GLU A 496 -0.29 13.86 17.06
CA GLU A 496 -0.98 12.79 17.73
C GLU A 496 -2.48 13.06 17.80
N ALA A 497 -3.26 11.97 17.77
CA ALA A 497 -4.70 12.04 17.95
C ALA A 497 -5.10 11.48 19.32
N TYR A 498 -5.96 12.20 20.02
CA TYR A 498 -6.46 11.82 21.33
C TYR A 498 -7.99 11.83 21.40
N ALA A 499 -8.53 10.83 22.06
CA ALA A 499 -9.89 10.94 22.56
C ALA A 499 -9.95 12.15 23.52
N SER A 500 -10.76 13.17 23.18
CA SER A 500 -10.72 14.47 23.87
C SER A 500 -10.86 14.38 25.40
N GLY A 501 -11.56 13.35 25.89
CA GLY A 501 -11.69 13.11 27.33
C GLY A 501 -10.39 12.68 28.02
N GLU A 502 -9.51 11.97 27.30
CA GLU A 502 -8.24 11.46 27.79
C GLU A 502 -7.16 12.55 27.96
N LEU A 503 -7.32 13.71 27.32
CA LEU A 503 -6.38 14.83 27.49
C LEU A 503 -6.08 15.13 28.96
N LYS A 504 -7.09 15.06 29.83
CA LYS A 504 -6.99 15.37 31.26
C LYS A 504 -6.13 14.37 32.04
N HIS A 505 -5.91 13.19 31.49
CA HIS A 505 -5.19 12.11 32.17
C HIS A 505 -3.69 12.10 31.86
N GLY A 506 -3.15 13.21 31.34
CA GLY A 506 -1.71 13.39 31.12
C GLY A 506 -1.38 14.38 30.03
N THR A 507 -1.86 14.13 28.81
CA THR A 507 -1.47 14.83 27.57
C THR A 507 -1.72 16.34 27.59
N ILE A 508 -2.70 16.81 28.33
CA ILE A 508 -3.01 18.25 28.47
C ILE A 508 -1.82 19.06 29.05
N SER A 509 -0.86 18.40 29.70
CA SER A 509 0.38 19.02 30.19
C SER A 509 1.28 19.54 29.05
N LEU A 510 1.10 19.03 27.83
CA LEU A 510 1.83 19.45 26.63
C LEU A 510 1.20 20.67 25.93
N ILE A 511 0.02 21.10 26.37
CA ILE A 511 -0.66 22.27 25.81
C ILE A 511 -0.11 23.54 26.47
N GLU A 512 0.55 24.35 25.67
CA GLU A 512 1.12 25.63 26.02
C GLU A 512 0.65 26.74 25.06
N PRO A 513 0.89 28.03 25.35
CA PRO A 513 0.51 29.11 24.46
C PRO A 513 1.06 28.94 23.05
N GLY A 514 0.17 28.92 22.06
CA GLY A 514 0.48 28.76 20.65
C GLY A 514 0.48 27.30 20.15
N THR A 515 0.33 26.29 21.02
CA THR A 515 0.17 24.89 20.55
C THR A 515 -1.04 24.78 19.63
N LEU A 516 -0.84 24.21 18.41
CA LEU A 516 -1.93 23.98 17.49
C LEU A 516 -2.74 22.73 17.88
N VAL A 517 -4.03 22.91 18.04
CA VAL A 517 -5.01 21.84 18.25
C VAL A 517 -6.01 21.83 17.12
N ILE A 518 -6.10 20.72 16.40
CA ILE A 518 -7.17 20.47 15.40
C ILE A 518 -8.29 19.74 16.13
N ALA A 519 -9.40 20.47 16.37
CA ALA A 519 -10.53 19.97 17.13
C ALA A 519 -11.63 19.47 16.20
N LEU A 520 -11.98 18.18 16.30
CA LEU A 520 -13.01 17.55 15.48
C LEU A 520 -14.34 17.55 16.26
N GLY A 521 -15.36 18.19 15.69
CA GLY A 521 -16.68 18.34 16.29
C GLY A 521 -17.78 18.11 15.25
N THR A 522 -17.64 17.06 14.42
CA THR A 522 -18.63 16.69 13.39
C THR A 522 -19.73 15.80 13.98
N TYR A 523 -19.39 14.94 14.94
CA TYR A 523 -20.34 14.00 15.53
C TYR A 523 -21.28 14.68 16.51
N GLY A 524 -22.47 15.04 16.02
CA GLY A 524 -23.47 15.85 16.71
C GLY A 524 -23.83 15.42 18.13
N PRO A 525 -24.07 14.13 18.40
CA PRO A 525 -24.44 13.68 19.74
C PRO A 525 -23.44 14.01 20.85
N LEU A 526 -22.17 14.27 20.50
CA LEU A 526 -21.12 14.59 21.44
C LEU A 526 -20.51 16.00 21.26
N PHE A 527 -21.15 16.83 20.42
CA PHE A 527 -20.66 18.18 20.11
C PHE A 527 -20.40 19.03 21.34
N ASP A 528 -21.36 19.16 22.27
CA ASP A 528 -21.19 19.98 23.48
C ASP A 528 -20.05 19.49 24.38
N LYS A 529 -19.85 18.15 24.44
CA LYS A 529 -18.73 17.56 25.19
C LYS A 529 -17.40 17.85 24.50
N ALA A 530 -17.35 17.81 23.16
CA ALA A 530 -16.16 18.19 22.40
C ALA A 530 -15.84 19.68 22.61
N MET A 531 -16.86 20.55 22.62
CA MET A 531 -16.70 21.99 22.88
C MET A 531 -16.16 22.28 24.27
N SER A 532 -16.55 21.52 25.29
CA SER A 532 -15.96 21.66 26.63
C SER A 532 -14.45 21.40 26.61
N ASN A 533 -13.99 20.43 25.84
CA ASN A 533 -12.56 20.16 25.69
C ASN A 533 -11.83 21.24 24.87
N VAL A 534 -12.49 21.83 23.87
CA VAL A 534 -11.96 23.00 23.16
C VAL A 534 -11.71 24.16 24.11
N ILE A 535 -12.67 24.48 24.98
CA ILE A 535 -12.52 25.53 26.00
C ILE A 535 -11.35 25.24 26.93
N GLU A 536 -11.14 23.98 27.31
CA GLU A 536 -10.04 23.56 28.20
C GLU A 536 -8.64 23.78 27.59
N VAL A 537 -8.46 23.47 26.30
CA VAL A 537 -7.19 23.72 25.62
C VAL A 537 -7.00 25.20 25.32
N LYS A 538 -8.08 25.93 24.95
CA LYS A 538 -8.05 27.38 24.77
C LYS A 538 -7.65 28.13 26.07
N ALA A 539 -8.13 27.68 27.22
CA ALA A 539 -7.77 28.25 28.53
C ALA A 539 -6.27 28.12 28.85
N ARG A 540 -5.55 27.26 28.14
CA ARG A 540 -4.08 27.09 28.24
C ARG A 540 -3.32 27.78 27.12
N GLY A 541 -4.03 28.56 26.27
CA GLY A 541 -3.42 29.34 25.21
C GLY A 541 -3.24 28.60 23.88
N ALA A 542 -3.86 27.44 23.70
CA ALA A 542 -3.83 26.73 22.41
C ALA A 542 -4.46 27.56 21.28
N SER A 543 -3.86 27.47 20.07
CA SER A 543 -4.52 27.86 18.83
C SER A 543 -5.37 26.70 18.35
N VAL A 544 -6.67 26.94 18.06
CA VAL A 544 -7.61 25.88 17.71
C VAL A 544 -8.17 26.08 16.31
N LEU A 545 -7.90 25.11 15.43
CA LEU A 545 -8.59 24.94 14.15
C LEU A 545 -9.66 23.86 14.31
N ALA A 546 -10.93 24.23 14.15
CA ALA A 546 -12.03 23.28 14.29
C ALA A 546 -12.50 22.75 12.93
N LEU A 547 -12.84 21.45 12.87
CA LEU A 547 -13.59 20.84 11.78
C LEU A 547 -14.97 20.44 12.29
N THR A 548 -16.02 20.93 11.62
CA THR A 548 -17.41 20.67 12.01
C THR A 548 -18.35 20.61 10.79
N THR A 549 -19.62 20.32 11.01
CA THR A 549 -20.66 20.44 9.97
C THR A 549 -21.13 21.89 9.81
N GLU A 550 -21.62 22.25 8.61
CA GLU A 550 -21.97 23.63 8.27
C GLU A 550 -22.99 24.23 9.25
N ASN A 551 -24.00 23.47 9.68
CA ASN A 551 -25.05 23.93 10.63
C ASN A 551 -24.50 24.27 12.03
N ARG A 552 -23.24 23.89 12.36
CA ARG A 552 -22.61 24.18 13.66
C ARG A 552 -21.54 25.27 13.59
N ARG A 553 -21.27 25.81 12.43
CA ARG A 553 -20.26 26.84 12.20
C ARG A 553 -20.44 28.03 13.14
N GLU A 554 -21.66 28.55 13.24
CA GLU A 554 -21.95 29.72 14.06
C GLU A 554 -21.67 29.47 15.56
N ALA A 555 -22.00 28.30 16.06
CA ALA A 555 -21.76 27.92 17.45
C ALA A 555 -20.26 27.89 17.85
N LEU A 556 -19.37 27.78 16.86
CA LEU A 556 -17.91 27.75 17.03
C LEU A 556 -17.25 29.10 16.80
N SER A 557 -17.85 30.02 16.08
CA SER A 557 -17.23 31.23 15.53
C SER A 557 -16.54 32.13 16.57
N SER A 558 -17.04 32.16 17.81
CA SER A 558 -16.45 32.93 18.91
C SER A 558 -15.53 32.13 19.85
N ARG A 559 -15.30 30.84 19.57
CA ARG A 559 -14.63 29.93 20.49
C ARG A 559 -13.30 29.37 19.97
N VAL A 560 -13.04 29.47 18.66
CA VAL A 560 -11.88 28.92 17.99
C VAL A 560 -11.23 29.94 17.07
N ASP A 561 -10.00 29.69 16.63
CA ASP A 561 -9.23 30.60 15.78
C ASP A 561 -9.46 30.37 14.30
N GLY A 562 -9.92 29.18 13.92
CA GLY A 562 -10.28 28.84 12.55
C GLY A 562 -11.34 27.75 12.50
N ILE A 563 -12.13 27.74 11.41
CA ILE A 563 -13.20 26.76 11.22
C ILE A 563 -13.17 26.24 9.78
N LEU A 564 -13.06 24.93 9.66
CA LEU A 564 -13.35 24.18 8.44
C LEU A 564 -14.72 23.50 8.58
N THR A 565 -15.48 23.47 7.50
CA THR A 565 -16.81 22.87 7.51
C THR A 565 -16.96 21.80 6.43
N ILE A 566 -17.82 20.82 6.74
CA ILE A 566 -18.26 19.79 5.80
C ILE A 566 -19.78 19.81 5.67
N PRO A 567 -20.34 19.33 4.54
CA PRO A 567 -21.78 19.17 4.37
C PRO A 567 -22.40 18.26 5.42
N GLU A 568 -23.70 18.44 5.65
CA GLU A 568 -24.50 17.53 6.48
C GLU A 568 -24.66 16.17 5.81
N THR A 569 -24.55 15.12 6.58
CA THR A 569 -24.83 13.74 6.15
C THR A 569 -25.27 12.90 7.34
N GLU A 570 -25.54 11.60 7.11
CA GLU A 570 -25.83 10.65 8.17
C GLU A 570 -24.60 10.46 9.09
N LEU A 571 -24.85 10.33 10.40
CA LEU A 571 -23.78 10.26 11.40
C LEU A 571 -22.65 9.25 11.11
N PRO A 572 -22.95 8.02 10.62
CA PRO A 572 -21.89 7.05 10.28
C PRO A 572 -20.94 7.53 9.17
N LEU A 573 -21.41 8.41 8.29
CA LEU A 573 -20.70 8.83 7.08
C LEU A 573 -19.86 10.10 7.25
N LEU A 574 -19.99 10.78 8.39
CA LEU A 574 -19.25 12.02 8.68
C LEU A 574 -17.72 11.87 8.56
N PRO A 575 -17.10 10.75 9.00
CA PRO A 575 -15.64 10.59 8.86
C PRO A 575 -15.17 10.58 7.41
N LEU A 576 -15.96 10.03 6.47
CA LEU A 576 -15.59 10.02 5.05
C LEU A 576 -15.56 11.44 4.47
N LEU A 577 -16.50 12.29 4.84
CA LEU A 577 -16.45 13.70 4.43
C LEU A 577 -15.37 14.48 5.17
N GLY A 578 -15.18 14.18 6.47
CA GLY A 578 -14.22 14.88 7.34
C GLY A 578 -12.77 14.62 6.99
N VAL A 579 -12.43 13.48 6.38
CA VAL A 579 -11.04 13.17 6.02
C VAL A 579 -10.53 14.05 4.88
N VAL A 580 -11.39 14.44 3.93
CA VAL A 580 -11.01 15.20 2.74
C VAL A 580 -10.36 16.56 3.10
N PRO A 581 -10.96 17.42 3.95
CA PRO A 581 -10.29 18.64 4.38
C PRO A 581 -9.01 18.39 5.18
N LEU A 582 -8.90 17.27 5.92
CA LEU A 582 -7.68 16.93 6.66
C LEU A 582 -6.54 16.48 5.71
N GLN A 583 -6.84 15.74 4.65
CA GLN A 583 -5.89 15.38 3.60
C GLN A 583 -5.38 16.63 2.87
N LEU A 584 -6.27 17.53 2.47
CA LEU A 584 -5.90 18.80 1.84
C LEU A 584 -5.07 19.68 2.78
N PHE A 585 -5.43 19.75 4.07
CA PHE A 585 -4.67 20.49 5.06
C PHE A 585 -3.24 19.95 5.18
N ALA A 586 -3.08 18.64 5.32
CA ALA A 586 -1.77 17.99 5.37
C ALA A 586 -0.95 18.26 4.09
N TYR A 587 -1.59 18.14 2.91
CA TYR A 587 -0.99 18.43 1.61
C TYR A 587 -0.45 19.88 1.54
N TYR A 588 -1.28 20.87 1.86
CA TYR A 588 -0.87 22.27 1.78
C TYR A 588 0.17 22.65 2.84
N VAL A 589 0.11 22.07 4.03
CA VAL A 589 1.16 22.22 5.05
C VAL A 589 2.50 21.67 4.53
N ALA A 590 2.51 20.47 3.96
CA ALA A 590 3.72 19.87 3.39
C ALA A 590 4.27 20.68 2.21
N LEU A 591 3.38 21.20 1.35
CA LEU A 591 3.75 22.08 0.24
C LEU A 591 4.46 23.36 0.72
N GLN A 592 3.92 24.02 1.74
CA GLN A 592 4.52 25.23 2.33
C GLN A 592 5.87 24.94 3.00
N ARG A 593 6.06 23.75 3.53
CA ARG A 593 7.33 23.30 4.11
C ARG A 593 8.37 22.84 3.08
N GLY A 594 8.00 22.78 1.79
CA GLY A 594 8.89 22.29 0.72
C GLY A 594 9.24 20.81 0.84
N CYS A 595 8.33 20.00 1.43
CA CYS A 595 8.53 18.57 1.57
C CYS A 595 8.26 17.82 0.27
N ASP A 596 8.90 16.65 0.08
CA ASP A 596 8.53 15.72 -1.00
C ASP A 596 7.22 15.02 -0.63
N ILE A 597 6.13 15.45 -1.23
CA ILE A 597 4.76 15.03 -0.86
C ILE A 597 4.46 13.62 -1.37
N ASP A 598 4.85 13.34 -2.63
CA ASP A 598 4.54 12.05 -3.26
C ASP A 598 5.44 10.91 -2.75
N LYS A 599 6.69 11.25 -2.36
CA LYS A 599 7.70 10.30 -1.89
C LYS A 599 8.35 10.82 -0.60
N PRO A 600 7.60 10.88 0.51
CA PRO A 600 8.13 11.36 1.78
C PRO A 600 9.27 10.47 2.28
N ARG A 601 10.24 11.08 2.97
CA ARG A 601 11.42 10.37 3.47
C ARG A 601 11.03 9.23 4.41
N ASN A 602 11.78 8.12 4.35
CA ASN A 602 11.63 6.96 5.22
C ASN A 602 10.26 6.26 5.13
N LEU A 603 9.51 6.47 4.06
CA LEU A 603 8.23 5.79 3.82
C LEU A 603 8.21 5.14 2.44
N ALA A 604 7.51 4.01 2.36
CA ALA A 604 7.21 3.30 1.12
C ALA A 604 5.70 3.08 1.02
N LYS A 605 5.16 3.02 -0.20
CA LYS A 605 3.71 2.89 -0.45
C LYS A 605 3.11 1.63 0.15
N SER A 606 3.86 0.54 0.20
CA SER A 606 3.41 -0.74 0.75
C SER A 606 4.60 -1.45 1.40
N VAL A 607 4.41 -2.03 2.57
CA VAL A 607 5.44 -2.73 3.35
C VAL A 607 5.28 -4.23 3.09
N THR A 608 6.29 -4.82 2.43
CA THR A 608 6.34 -6.26 2.06
C THR A 608 7.48 -6.99 2.75
N VAL A 609 7.99 -6.44 3.83
CA VAL A 609 9.00 -7.04 4.72
C VAL A 609 8.56 -6.83 6.15
N GLU A 610 8.90 -7.75 7.04
CA GLU A 610 8.76 -7.60 8.49
C GLU A 610 9.90 -6.79 9.10
#